data_ed8869c60057e76221429f0ca6584118
#
_entry.id   ed8869c60057e76221429f0ca6584118
#
_cell.length_a   1.000
_cell.length_b   1.000
_cell.length_c   1.000
_cell.angle_alpha   90.00
_cell.angle_beta   90.00
_cell.angle_gamma   90.00
#
_symmetry.space_group_name_H-M   'P 1'
#
loop_
_entity.id
_entity.type
_entity.pdbx_description
1 polymer ?
#
loop_
_entity_poly.entity_id
_entity_poly.type
_entity_poly.pdbx_seq_one_letter_code
_entity_poly.pdbx_strand_id
1 'polypeptide(L)'
;IRLNPSYAQAYRNLSEIKRYGEDDPHVKQMNSLLASPNCSNDDLMNIRFALGKANADIGDCAQAFEHFYHGNRLRKTQLGYDISSDQALFASIKELFSHGVAALDVTPTLSDKKPIFVLGMPRSGTTLVEQILASHPLVHGAGELQLMPQLVRSANHGIISNHSDMQSIRDAYLSAVQQLAPDKPYIVDKMPYNFVWIGHILTTLPEAKIVHLKRDAVAVCWSNFKHCFSSAGNGFSYDLEDVARYYRLYEELMLFWHQQFPGRILDFSYEALTNNQADETHRLLEYVELEWDDRCIDFHATERAVATASSRQVRQKLYQGSSEEWRRYETYLRPMIDILQEI
;
A
#
# COMPACT_ATOMS: atom_id res chain seq x y z
N ILE A 1 -8.84 25.26 -9.96
CA ILE A 1 -7.76 26.23 -10.31
C ILE A 1 -8.36 27.47 -10.96
N ARG A 2 -9.23 27.39 -11.99
CA ARG A 2 -9.81 28.59 -12.65
C ARG A 2 -10.60 29.49 -11.68
N LEU A 3 -11.35 28.92 -10.74
CA LEU A 3 -12.15 29.67 -9.76
C LEU A 3 -11.31 30.24 -8.61
N ASN A 4 -10.25 29.56 -8.25
CA ASN A 4 -9.30 29.97 -7.21
C ASN A 4 -7.88 29.58 -7.61
N PRO A 5 -7.13 30.48 -8.28
CA PRO A 5 -5.77 30.20 -8.73
C PRO A 5 -4.74 30.03 -7.59
N SER A 6 -5.08 30.40 -6.36
CA SER A 6 -4.22 30.22 -5.19
C SER A 6 -4.48 28.92 -4.41
N TYR A 7 -5.44 28.08 -4.84
CA TYR A 7 -5.80 26.84 -4.14
C TYR A 7 -4.74 25.75 -4.37
N ALA A 8 -3.74 25.71 -3.50
CA ALA A 8 -2.57 24.84 -3.60
C ALA A 8 -2.91 23.35 -3.70
N GLN A 9 -3.88 22.86 -2.92
CA GLN A 9 -4.30 21.47 -2.94
C GLN A 9 -4.86 21.04 -4.32
N ALA A 10 -5.48 21.98 -5.07
CA ALA A 10 -5.97 21.67 -6.41
C ALA A 10 -4.83 21.39 -7.40
N TYR A 11 -3.69 22.07 -7.27
CA TYR A 11 -2.50 21.78 -8.08
C TYR A 11 -1.92 20.43 -7.74
N ARG A 12 -1.83 20.07 -6.45
CA ARG A 12 -1.38 18.74 -6.04
C ARG A 12 -2.29 17.64 -6.61
N ASN A 13 -3.60 17.76 -6.43
CA ASN A 13 -4.55 16.76 -6.95
C ASN A 13 -4.48 16.66 -8.49
N LEU A 14 -4.33 17.80 -9.20
CA LEU A 14 -4.14 17.79 -10.64
C LEU A 14 -2.83 17.12 -11.04
N SER A 15 -1.75 17.30 -10.28
CA SER A 15 -0.45 16.70 -10.59
C SER A 15 -0.46 15.17 -10.58
N GLU A 16 -1.35 14.55 -9.81
CA GLU A 16 -1.50 13.09 -9.77
C GLU A 16 -2.07 12.50 -11.09
N ILE A 17 -2.84 13.28 -11.84
CA ILE A 17 -3.52 12.84 -13.05
C ILE A 17 -2.97 13.46 -14.33
N LYS A 18 -2.29 14.61 -14.24
CA LYS A 18 -1.70 15.33 -15.36
C LYS A 18 -0.24 14.91 -15.59
N ARG A 19 0.18 14.91 -16.85
CA ARG A 19 1.59 14.89 -17.25
C ARG A 19 1.99 16.29 -17.70
N TYR A 20 3.10 16.80 -17.17
CA TYR A 20 3.59 18.14 -17.43
C TYR A 20 4.65 18.15 -18.54
N GLY A 21 4.69 19.25 -19.31
CA GLY A 21 5.76 19.60 -20.23
C GLY A 21 6.49 20.87 -19.76
N GLU A 22 7.61 21.20 -20.40
CA GLU A 22 8.50 22.32 -20.01
C GLU A 22 7.80 23.68 -19.93
N ASP A 23 6.88 23.97 -20.86
CA ASP A 23 6.17 25.26 -20.94
C ASP A 23 4.78 25.27 -20.30
N ASP A 24 4.48 24.28 -19.45
CA ASP A 24 3.15 24.16 -18.86
C ASP A 24 2.81 25.38 -17.97
N PRO A 25 1.68 26.08 -18.25
CA PRO A 25 1.33 27.30 -17.52
C PRO A 25 1.09 27.07 -16.03
N HIS A 26 0.68 25.86 -15.62
CA HIS A 26 0.51 25.55 -14.22
C HIS A 26 1.85 25.50 -13.46
N VAL A 27 2.96 25.12 -14.11
CA VAL A 27 4.30 25.16 -13.50
C VAL A 27 4.68 26.61 -13.15
N LYS A 28 4.41 27.54 -14.08
CA LYS A 28 4.65 28.98 -13.83
C LYS A 28 3.77 29.53 -12.70
N GLN A 29 2.50 29.12 -12.64
CA GLN A 29 1.58 29.52 -11.56
C GLN A 29 2.02 28.96 -10.21
N MET A 30 2.41 27.68 -10.14
CA MET A 30 2.91 27.06 -8.91
C MET A 30 4.19 27.74 -8.39
N ASN A 31 5.13 28.12 -9.28
CA ASN A 31 6.33 28.86 -8.90
C ASN A 31 5.99 30.27 -8.36
N SER A 32 5.00 30.94 -8.93
CA SER A 32 4.53 32.24 -8.44
C SER A 32 3.89 32.10 -7.05
N LEU A 33 3.13 31.04 -6.79
CA LEU A 33 2.55 30.75 -5.47
C LEU A 33 3.64 30.43 -4.45
N LEU A 34 4.65 29.67 -4.82
CA LEU A 34 5.78 29.32 -3.96
C LEU A 34 6.56 30.57 -3.49
N ALA A 35 6.64 31.59 -4.34
CA ALA A 35 7.31 32.87 -4.02
C ALA A 35 6.41 33.84 -3.25
N SER A 36 5.13 33.52 -3.01
CA SER A 36 4.18 34.39 -2.33
C SER A 36 4.48 34.49 -0.83
N PRO A 37 4.59 35.70 -0.24
CA PRO A 37 4.85 35.86 1.21
C PRO A 37 3.69 35.39 2.10
N ASN A 38 2.49 35.20 1.53
CA ASN A 38 1.29 34.80 2.26
C ASN A 38 0.99 33.29 2.11
N CYS A 39 1.92 32.49 1.58
CA CYS A 39 1.74 31.05 1.42
C CYS A 39 1.86 30.34 2.76
N SER A 40 0.83 29.62 3.19
CA SER A 40 0.86 28.83 4.42
C SER A 40 1.77 27.61 4.26
N ASN A 41 2.22 27.00 5.38
CA ASN A 41 3.01 25.77 5.33
C ASN A 41 2.26 24.62 4.64
N ASP A 42 0.92 24.56 4.77
CA ASP A 42 0.09 23.56 4.07
C ASP A 42 0.06 23.82 2.56
N ASP A 43 -0.09 25.08 2.13
CA ASP A 43 -0.01 25.44 0.72
C ASP A 43 1.39 25.20 0.16
N LEU A 44 2.45 25.57 0.88
CA LEU A 44 3.84 25.31 0.49
C LEU A 44 4.06 23.80 0.28
N MET A 45 3.62 22.97 1.22
CA MET A 45 3.71 21.50 1.11
C MET A 45 3.02 21.02 -0.17
N ASN A 46 1.76 21.41 -0.40
CA ASN A 46 0.99 20.99 -1.57
C ASN A 46 1.65 21.42 -2.90
N ILE A 47 2.12 22.66 -2.99
CA ILE A 47 2.82 23.19 -4.17
C ILE A 47 4.15 22.47 -4.39
N ARG A 48 4.91 22.18 -3.32
CA ARG A 48 6.18 21.45 -3.41
C ARG A 48 5.98 20.05 -3.99
N PHE A 49 5.00 19.27 -3.52
CA PHE A 49 4.70 17.96 -4.12
C PHE A 49 4.25 18.06 -5.58
N ALA A 50 3.43 19.07 -5.93
CA ALA A 50 3.00 19.29 -7.30
C ALA A 50 4.17 19.65 -8.23
N LEU A 51 5.06 20.55 -7.80
CA LEU A 51 6.26 20.92 -8.54
C LEU A 51 7.26 19.77 -8.64
N GLY A 52 7.43 18.97 -7.57
CA GLY A 52 8.25 17.76 -7.60
C GLY A 52 7.80 16.82 -8.69
N LYS A 53 6.48 16.56 -8.78
CA LYS A 53 5.90 15.74 -9.85
C LYS A 53 6.05 16.36 -11.23
N ALA A 54 5.84 17.67 -11.35
CA ALA A 54 5.98 18.36 -12.64
C ALA A 54 7.42 18.32 -13.17
N ASN A 55 8.42 18.58 -12.31
CA ASN A 55 9.83 18.49 -12.68
C ASN A 55 10.26 17.05 -13.00
N ALA A 56 9.72 16.05 -12.28
CA ALA A 56 9.96 14.64 -12.61
C ALA A 56 9.45 14.28 -14.02
N ASP A 57 8.27 14.79 -14.42
CA ASP A 57 7.71 14.59 -15.76
C ASP A 57 8.54 15.25 -16.86
N ILE A 58 9.09 16.43 -16.59
CA ILE A 58 9.95 17.19 -17.51
C ILE A 58 11.35 16.53 -17.61
N GLY A 59 11.75 15.77 -16.60
CA GLY A 59 13.04 15.09 -16.55
C GLY A 59 14.11 15.80 -15.73
N ASP A 60 13.78 16.92 -15.07
CA ASP A 60 14.66 17.61 -14.14
C ASP A 60 14.65 16.92 -12.79
N CYS A 61 15.51 15.91 -12.63
CA CYS A 61 15.58 15.10 -11.43
C CYS A 61 16.08 15.90 -10.22
N ALA A 62 16.94 16.91 -10.42
CA ALA A 62 17.49 17.70 -9.33
C ALA A 62 16.39 18.60 -8.70
N GLN A 63 15.67 19.34 -9.53
CA GLN A 63 14.56 20.17 -9.05
C GLN A 63 13.40 19.31 -8.51
N ALA A 64 13.11 18.17 -9.14
CA ALA A 64 12.11 17.25 -8.64
C ALA A 64 12.42 16.77 -7.22
N PHE A 65 13.66 16.32 -6.98
CA PHE A 65 14.10 15.87 -5.66
C PHE A 65 14.04 16.99 -4.63
N GLU A 66 14.55 18.18 -4.96
CA GLU A 66 14.53 19.36 -4.08
C GLU A 66 13.10 19.70 -3.62
N HIS A 67 12.17 19.69 -4.54
CA HIS A 67 10.77 19.95 -4.22
C HIS A 67 10.16 18.85 -3.36
N PHE A 68 10.36 17.57 -3.68
CA PHE A 68 9.91 16.47 -2.82
C PHE A 68 10.53 16.55 -1.43
N TYR A 69 11.83 16.80 -1.32
CA TYR A 69 12.54 16.90 -0.04
C TYR A 69 11.95 17.98 0.86
N HIS A 70 11.74 19.18 0.34
CA HIS A 70 11.14 20.28 1.11
C HIS A 70 9.67 20.03 1.45
N GLY A 71 8.89 19.47 0.51
CA GLY A 71 7.49 19.11 0.76
C GLY A 71 7.36 18.07 1.89
N ASN A 72 8.22 17.06 1.86
CA ASN A 72 8.29 16.01 2.87
C ASN A 72 8.65 16.57 4.26
N ARG A 73 9.66 17.43 4.36
CA ARG A 73 10.02 18.08 5.64
C ARG A 73 8.85 18.83 6.26
N LEU A 74 8.11 19.60 5.46
CA LEU A 74 6.91 20.29 5.94
C LEU A 74 5.87 19.31 6.46
N ARG A 75 5.63 18.23 5.73
CA ARG A 75 4.65 17.22 6.11
C ARG A 75 5.06 16.44 7.35
N LYS A 76 6.32 16.03 7.48
CA LYS A 76 6.85 15.35 8.67
C LYS A 76 6.68 16.21 9.91
N THR A 77 7.04 17.50 9.82
CA THR A 77 6.86 18.48 10.92
C THR A 77 5.37 18.62 11.30
N GLN A 78 4.49 18.72 10.31
CA GLN A 78 3.06 18.85 10.55
C GLN A 78 2.46 17.63 11.27
N LEU A 79 2.95 16.43 10.94
CA LEU A 79 2.48 15.18 11.56
C LEU A 79 3.11 14.90 12.92
N GLY A 80 4.25 15.53 13.24
CA GLY A 80 5.02 15.21 14.44
C GLY A 80 5.48 13.75 14.48
N TYR A 81 5.76 13.17 13.30
CA TYR A 81 6.09 11.75 13.18
C TYR A 81 7.47 11.43 13.74
N ASP A 82 7.54 10.32 14.49
CA ASP A 82 8.77 9.70 14.99
C ASP A 82 8.69 8.19 14.80
N ILE A 83 9.74 7.59 14.25
CA ILE A 83 9.84 6.15 13.93
C ILE A 83 9.77 5.25 15.17
N SER A 84 10.08 5.77 16.37
CA SER A 84 10.04 5.01 17.62
C SER A 84 8.66 4.42 17.92
N SER A 85 7.60 5.11 17.48
CA SER A 85 6.22 4.61 17.63
C SER A 85 5.98 3.33 16.82
N ASP A 86 6.52 3.28 15.59
CA ASP A 86 6.41 2.07 14.76
C ASP A 86 7.32 0.96 15.27
N GLN A 87 8.53 1.29 15.73
CA GLN A 87 9.43 0.32 16.37
C GLN A 87 8.75 -0.36 17.57
N ALA A 88 8.10 0.42 18.44
CA ALA A 88 7.36 -0.12 19.59
C ALA A 88 6.17 -0.98 19.14
N LEU A 89 5.42 -0.55 18.12
CA LEU A 89 4.31 -1.33 17.56
C LEU A 89 4.79 -2.69 17.02
N PHE A 90 5.83 -2.70 16.19
CA PHE A 90 6.33 -3.94 15.59
C PHE A 90 6.92 -4.89 16.65
N ALA A 91 7.59 -4.35 17.69
CA ALA A 91 8.07 -5.14 18.82
C ALA A 91 6.91 -5.78 19.58
N SER A 92 5.85 -5.02 19.91
CA SER A 92 4.68 -5.54 20.62
C SER A 92 3.92 -6.62 19.83
N ILE A 93 3.85 -6.49 18.51
CA ILE A 93 3.26 -7.52 17.64
C ILE A 93 4.09 -8.82 17.72
N LYS A 94 5.41 -8.71 17.55
CA LYS A 94 6.30 -9.89 17.65
C LYS A 94 6.21 -10.55 19.03
N GLU A 95 6.16 -9.77 20.09
CA GLU A 95 6.00 -10.29 21.46
C GLU A 95 4.67 -11.05 21.63
N LEU A 96 3.55 -10.46 21.18
CA LEU A 96 2.22 -11.06 21.27
C LEU A 96 2.15 -12.45 20.62
N PHE A 97 2.82 -12.65 19.49
CA PHE A 97 2.77 -13.90 18.72
C PHE A 97 3.98 -14.82 18.94
N SER A 98 4.98 -14.43 19.74
CA SER A 98 6.21 -15.22 19.97
C SER A 98 5.98 -16.56 20.68
N HIS A 99 4.92 -16.68 21.47
CA HIS A 99 4.58 -17.89 22.20
C HIS A 99 3.66 -18.86 21.46
N GLY A 100 3.39 -18.57 20.18
CA GLY A 100 2.46 -19.31 19.36
C GLY A 100 1.01 -19.08 19.79
N VAL A 101 0.17 -18.66 18.89
CA VAL A 101 -1.28 -18.59 19.10
C VAL A 101 -1.90 -19.74 18.34
N ALA A 102 -2.60 -20.64 19.04
CA ALA A 102 -3.35 -21.70 18.39
C ALA A 102 -4.39 -21.06 17.46
N ALA A 103 -4.40 -21.50 16.18
CA ALA A 103 -5.47 -21.11 15.28
C ALA A 103 -6.82 -21.59 15.83
N LEU A 104 -7.86 -20.83 15.51
CA LEU A 104 -9.23 -21.22 15.85
C LEU A 104 -9.52 -22.60 15.26
N ASP A 105 -9.97 -23.54 16.10
CA ASP A 105 -10.55 -24.79 15.62
C ASP A 105 -11.92 -24.43 15.02
N VAL A 106 -11.97 -24.39 13.68
CA VAL A 106 -13.09 -23.80 12.95
C VAL A 106 -14.32 -24.67 13.13
N THR A 107 -15.28 -24.17 13.91
CA THR A 107 -16.66 -24.67 13.78
C THR A 107 -17.17 -24.26 12.39
N PRO A 108 -17.72 -25.18 11.58
CA PRO A 108 -18.24 -24.82 10.27
C PRO A 108 -19.21 -23.65 10.39
N THR A 109 -18.81 -22.49 9.88
CA THR A 109 -19.72 -21.34 9.75
C THR A 109 -20.56 -21.53 8.51
N LEU A 110 -21.79 -21.00 8.52
CA LEU A 110 -22.70 -21.02 7.36
C LEU A 110 -22.19 -20.17 6.17
N SER A 111 -20.98 -19.62 6.25
CA SER A 111 -20.42 -18.77 5.22
C SER A 111 -19.48 -19.53 4.30
N ASP A 112 -19.81 -19.56 3.01
CA ASP A 112 -18.95 -20.09 1.93
C ASP A 112 -17.93 -19.06 1.44
N LYS A 113 -17.72 -17.96 2.17
CA LYS A 113 -16.77 -16.89 1.79
C LYS A 113 -15.34 -17.35 1.99
N LYS A 114 -14.53 -17.09 0.97
CA LYS A 114 -13.08 -17.36 0.93
C LYS A 114 -12.31 -16.04 0.91
N PRO A 115 -11.86 -15.53 2.06
CA PRO A 115 -11.10 -14.28 2.14
C PRO A 115 -9.70 -14.44 1.54
N ILE A 116 -9.31 -13.46 0.71
CA ILE A 116 -7.96 -13.30 0.18
C ILE A 116 -7.44 -11.95 0.64
N PHE A 117 -6.40 -11.94 1.43
CA PHE A 117 -5.75 -10.71 1.89
C PHE A 117 -4.55 -10.39 1.00
N VAL A 118 -4.62 -9.23 0.31
CA VAL A 118 -3.52 -8.72 -0.51
C VAL A 118 -2.85 -7.59 0.26
N LEU A 119 -1.59 -7.78 0.64
CA LEU A 119 -0.86 -6.90 1.54
C LEU A 119 0.60 -6.71 1.12
N GLY A 120 1.30 -5.80 1.78
CA GLY A 120 2.69 -5.45 1.52
C GLY A 120 2.93 -3.96 1.80
N MET A 121 4.11 -3.46 1.51
CA MET A 121 4.34 -2.01 1.62
C MET A 121 3.40 -1.22 0.70
N PRO A 122 2.94 -0.04 1.11
CA PRO A 122 2.29 0.88 0.17
C PRO A 122 3.17 1.07 -1.08
N ARG A 123 2.55 1.18 -2.25
CA ARG A 123 3.27 1.33 -3.54
C ARG A 123 4.06 0.10 -4.01
N SER A 124 3.89 -1.07 -3.40
CA SER A 124 4.51 -2.33 -3.86
C SER A 124 3.79 -2.99 -5.05
N GLY A 125 2.55 -2.58 -5.37
CA GLY A 125 1.76 -3.18 -6.45
C GLY A 125 0.52 -3.94 -5.97
N THR A 126 0.14 -3.83 -4.71
CA THR A 126 -1.05 -4.48 -4.13
C THR A 126 -2.33 -4.20 -4.91
N THR A 127 -2.53 -2.97 -5.41
CA THR A 127 -3.69 -2.61 -6.23
C THR A 127 -3.71 -3.34 -7.58
N LEU A 128 -2.53 -3.61 -8.17
CA LEU A 128 -2.43 -4.38 -9.41
C LEU A 128 -2.90 -5.82 -9.21
N VAL A 129 -2.43 -6.47 -8.16
CA VAL A 129 -2.82 -7.85 -7.84
C VAL A 129 -4.29 -7.94 -7.45
N GLU A 130 -4.81 -6.99 -6.68
CA GLU A 130 -6.25 -6.89 -6.44
C GLU A 130 -7.04 -6.79 -7.75
N GLN A 131 -6.59 -5.96 -8.70
CA GLN A 131 -7.29 -5.78 -9.97
C GLN A 131 -7.26 -7.05 -10.84
N ILE A 132 -6.13 -7.76 -10.87
CA ILE A 132 -6.00 -9.07 -11.55
C ILE A 132 -7.01 -10.06 -10.96
N LEU A 133 -7.02 -10.24 -9.64
CA LEU A 133 -7.93 -11.15 -8.95
C LEU A 133 -9.40 -10.73 -9.13
N ALA A 134 -9.71 -9.43 -9.00
CA ALA A 134 -11.06 -8.91 -9.13
C ALA A 134 -11.62 -8.96 -10.56
N SER A 135 -10.79 -9.24 -11.56
CA SER A 135 -11.22 -9.50 -12.94
C SER A 135 -11.79 -10.91 -13.11
N HIS A 136 -11.51 -11.81 -12.17
CA HIS A 136 -12.10 -13.16 -12.17
C HIS A 136 -13.58 -13.11 -11.78
N PRO A 137 -14.48 -13.87 -12.48
CA PRO A 137 -15.94 -13.79 -12.30
C PRO A 137 -16.43 -14.17 -10.91
N LEU A 138 -15.69 -15.00 -10.19
CA LEU A 138 -16.03 -15.46 -8.84
C LEU A 138 -15.51 -14.54 -7.73
N VAL A 139 -14.74 -13.50 -8.07
CA VAL A 139 -14.04 -12.65 -7.11
C VAL A 139 -14.72 -11.29 -6.98
N HIS A 140 -14.84 -10.80 -5.76
CA HIS A 140 -15.14 -9.41 -5.44
C HIS A 140 -13.88 -8.73 -4.86
N GLY A 141 -13.39 -7.70 -5.53
CA GLY A 141 -12.35 -6.84 -4.98
C GLY A 141 -12.96 -5.80 -4.05
N ALA A 142 -12.76 -5.92 -2.76
CA ALA A 142 -13.38 -5.06 -1.76
C ALA A 142 -12.60 -3.76 -1.49
N GLY A 143 -11.41 -3.59 -2.08
CA GLY A 143 -10.55 -2.44 -1.81
C GLY A 143 -9.91 -2.50 -0.42
N GLU A 144 -9.66 -1.32 0.17
CA GLU A 144 -9.00 -1.18 1.46
C GLU A 144 -10.01 -1.24 2.61
N LEU A 145 -10.33 -2.45 3.06
CA LEU A 145 -11.23 -2.65 4.19
C LEU A 145 -10.51 -2.35 5.52
N GLN A 146 -11.19 -1.62 6.39
CA GLN A 146 -10.74 -1.38 7.77
C GLN A 146 -11.35 -2.39 8.76
N LEU A 147 -11.91 -3.50 8.25
CA LEU A 147 -12.68 -4.44 9.08
C LEU A 147 -11.79 -5.14 10.12
N MET A 148 -10.72 -5.80 9.70
CA MET A 148 -9.86 -6.54 10.63
C MET A 148 -9.28 -5.62 11.73
N PRO A 149 -8.66 -4.47 11.40
CA PRO A 149 -8.22 -3.52 12.42
C PRO A 149 -9.32 -3.05 13.39
N GLN A 150 -10.53 -2.79 12.88
CA GLN A 150 -11.65 -2.35 13.71
C GLN A 150 -12.15 -3.45 14.64
N LEU A 151 -12.31 -4.66 14.13
CA LEU A 151 -12.79 -5.80 14.91
C LEU A 151 -11.81 -6.18 16.02
N VAL A 152 -10.51 -6.25 15.70
CA VAL A 152 -9.47 -6.54 16.70
C VAL A 152 -9.41 -5.47 17.79
N ARG A 153 -9.46 -4.18 17.42
CA ARG A 153 -9.45 -3.08 18.40
C ARG A 153 -10.70 -3.04 19.27
N SER A 154 -11.83 -3.49 18.76
CA SER A 154 -13.09 -3.55 19.51
C SER A 154 -13.17 -4.75 20.45
N ALA A 155 -12.41 -5.82 20.20
CA ALA A 155 -12.32 -7.00 21.04
C ALA A 155 -11.35 -6.74 22.20
N ASN A 156 -11.85 -6.68 23.43
CA ASN A 156 -11.07 -6.59 24.68
C ASN A 156 -9.88 -5.59 24.63
N HIS A 157 -10.10 -4.38 24.12
CA HIS A 157 -9.06 -3.35 23.96
C HIS A 157 -7.86 -3.79 23.06
N GLY A 158 -8.10 -4.68 22.08
CA GLY A 158 -7.08 -5.15 21.15
C GLY A 158 -6.29 -6.39 21.61
N ILE A 159 -6.64 -6.96 22.73
CA ILE A 159 -6.06 -8.22 23.23
C ILE A 159 -7.04 -9.36 22.94
N ILE A 160 -6.74 -10.17 21.92
CA ILE A 160 -7.48 -11.40 21.64
C ILE A 160 -6.88 -12.49 22.51
N SER A 161 -7.54 -12.81 23.63
CA SER A 161 -6.99 -13.70 24.64
C SER A 161 -7.68 -15.06 24.71
N ASN A 162 -8.80 -15.24 24.02
CA ASN A 162 -9.60 -16.45 24.14
C ASN A 162 -10.34 -16.81 22.83
N HIS A 163 -10.79 -18.06 22.77
CA HIS A 163 -11.52 -18.64 21.65
C HIS A 163 -12.82 -17.87 21.30
N SER A 164 -13.53 -17.36 22.31
CA SER A 164 -14.77 -16.59 22.11
C SER A 164 -14.54 -15.28 21.35
N ASP A 165 -13.45 -14.57 21.67
CA ASP A 165 -13.09 -13.31 20.98
C ASP A 165 -12.73 -13.60 19.51
N MET A 166 -11.96 -14.67 19.26
CA MET A 166 -11.59 -15.11 17.91
C MET A 166 -12.83 -15.45 17.08
N GLN A 167 -13.77 -16.23 17.65
CA GLN A 167 -15.02 -16.60 16.99
C GLN A 167 -15.88 -15.37 16.68
N SER A 168 -15.98 -14.44 17.62
CA SER A 168 -16.75 -13.18 17.43
C SER A 168 -16.18 -12.33 16.31
N ILE A 169 -14.86 -12.21 16.21
CA ILE A 169 -14.17 -11.48 15.11
C ILE A 169 -14.44 -12.19 13.79
N ARG A 170 -14.30 -13.52 13.75
CA ARG A 170 -14.58 -14.33 12.56
C ARG A 170 -16.00 -14.11 12.05
N ASP A 171 -16.99 -14.28 12.92
CA ASP A 171 -18.40 -14.18 12.54
C ASP A 171 -18.75 -12.76 12.07
N ALA A 172 -18.23 -11.72 12.72
CA ALA A 172 -18.42 -10.35 12.33
C ALA A 172 -17.75 -10.04 10.97
N TYR A 173 -16.52 -10.51 10.75
CA TYR A 173 -15.82 -10.33 9.46
C TYR A 173 -16.57 -11.02 8.32
N LEU A 174 -16.90 -12.31 8.47
CA LEU A 174 -17.59 -13.08 7.45
C LEU A 174 -19.01 -12.53 7.17
N SER A 175 -19.73 -12.09 8.18
CA SER A 175 -21.02 -11.42 8.00
C SER A 175 -20.90 -10.11 7.21
N ALA A 176 -19.90 -9.29 7.50
CA ALA A 176 -19.68 -8.03 6.80
C ALA A 176 -19.34 -8.26 5.32
N VAL A 177 -18.44 -9.19 5.00
CA VAL A 177 -18.07 -9.49 3.60
C VAL A 177 -19.21 -10.21 2.86
N GLN A 178 -20.06 -10.98 3.55
CA GLN A 178 -21.25 -11.57 2.98
C GLN A 178 -22.26 -10.51 2.54
N GLN A 179 -22.44 -9.46 3.35
CA GLN A 179 -23.32 -8.32 3.01
C GLN A 179 -22.75 -7.49 1.87
N LEU A 180 -21.43 -7.32 1.84
CA LEU A 180 -20.73 -6.53 0.81
C LEU A 180 -20.84 -7.17 -0.59
N ALA A 181 -20.74 -8.49 -0.68
CA ALA A 181 -20.76 -9.23 -1.94
C ALA A 181 -21.48 -10.57 -1.78
N PRO A 182 -22.81 -10.59 -1.71
CA PRO A 182 -23.58 -11.81 -1.45
C PRO A 182 -23.34 -12.90 -2.48
N ASP A 183 -23.19 -12.52 -3.76
CA ASP A 183 -23.12 -13.45 -4.89
C ASP A 183 -21.69 -13.91 -5.26
N LYS A 184 -20.66 -13.45 -4.52
CA LYS A 184 -19.26 -13.78 -4.81
C LYS A 184 -18.64 -14.62 -3.70
N PRO A 185 -18.13 -15.82 -4.01
CA PRO A 185 -17.50 -16.67 -2.99
C PRO A 185 -16.13 -16.14 -2.54
N TYR A 186 -15.35 -15.51 -3.42
CA TYR A 186 -14.05 -14.98 -3.09
C TYR A 186 -14.08 -13.47 -2.87
N ILE A 187 -13.49 -13.03 -1.76
CA ILE A 187 -13.41 -11.60 -1.40
C ILE A 187 -11.95 -11.22 -1.25
N VAL A 188 -11.51 -10.24 -2.03
CA VAL A 188 -10.16 -9.67 -1.88
C VAL A 188 -10.22 -8.45 -0.98
N ASP A 189 -9.69 -8.57 0.22
CA ASP A 189 -9.39 -7.46 1.13
C ASP A 189 -7.95 -7.00 0.85
N LYS A 190 -7.83 -5.92 0.08
CA LYS A 190 -6.55 -5.35 -0.29
C LYS A 190 -6.27 -4.12 0.57
N MET A 191 -5.60 -4.32 1.69
CA MET A 191 -5.08 -3.27 2.55
C MET A 191 -3.56 -3.48 2.71
N PRO A 192 -2.72 -2.60 2.17
CA PRO A 192 -1.27 -2.75 2.30
C PRO A 192 -0.84 -3.06 3.73
N TYR A 193 -1.34 -2.33 4.70
CA TYR A 193 -1.00 -2.49 6.13
C TYR A 193 -1.55 -3.74 6.80
N ASN A 194 -2.30 -4.61 6.12
CA ASN A 194 -2.74 -5.87 6.72
C ASN A 194 -1.58 -6.79 7.12
N PHE A 195 -0.34 -6.49 6.74
CA PHE A 195 0.83 -7.22 7.22
C PHE A 195 1.03 -7.13 8.75
N VAL A 196 0.60 -6.07 9.40
CA VAL A 196 0.64 -5.98 10.88
C VAL A 196 -0.45 -6.82 11.55
N TRP A 197 -1.44 -7.29 10.80
CA TRP A 197 -2.58 -8.07 11.27
C TRP A 197 -2.53 -9.55 10.90
N ILE A 198 -1.47 -10.04 10.22
CA ILE A 198 -1.38 -11.44 9.72
C ILE A 198 -1.63 -12.45 10.85
N GLY A 199 -1.06 -12.24 12.02
CA GLY A 199 -1.29 -13.13 13.15
C GLY A 199 -2.77 -13.23 13.52
N HIS A 200 -3.46 -12.09 13.64
CA HIS A 200 -4.90 -12.06 13.92
C HIS A 200 -5.72 -12.66 12.78
N ILE A 201 -5.37 -12.35 11.52
CA ILE A 201 -6.06 -12.90 10.35
C ILE A 201 -5.99 -14.42 10.35
N LEU A 202 -4.78 -15.00 10.45
CA LEU A 202 -4.59 -16.44 10.33
C LEU A 202 -5.08 -17.23 11.54
N THR A 203 -5.19 -16.60 12.72
CA THR A 203 -5.76 -17.22 13.90
C THR A 203 -7.29 -17.18 13.92
N THR A 204 -7.91 -16.15 13.36
CA THR A 204 -9.38 -16.00 13.32
C THR A 204 -10.02 -16.52 12.03
N LEU A 205 -9.28 -16.51 10.93
CA LEU A 205 -9.70 -16.95 9.59
C LEU A 205 -8.68 -17.96 9.03
N PRO A 206 -8.59 -19.18 9.61
CA PRO A 206 -7.56 -20.14 9.19
C PRO A 206 -7.65 -20.58 7.73
N GLU A 207 -8.79 -20.39 7.06
CA GLU A 207 -8.97 -20.60 5.61
C GLU A 207 -8.45 -19.44 4.74
N ALA A 208 -8.16 -18.27 5.31
CA ALA A 208 -7.74 -17.11 4.55
C ALA A 208 -6.44 -17.35 3.78
N LYS A 209 -6.38 -16.83 2.55
CA LYS A 209 -5.17 -16.81 1.73
C LYS A 209 -4.47 -15.46 1.88
N ILE A 210 -3.17 -15.47 2.12
CA ILE A 210 -2.35 -14.27 2.25
C ILE A 210 -1.44 -14.13 1.02
N VAL A 211 -1.62 -13.06 0.27
CA VAL A 211 -0.76 -12.70 -0.87
C VAL A 211 0.06 -11.47 -0.49
N HIS A 212 1.35 -11.68 -0.27
CA HIS A 212 2.29 -10.68 0.16
C HIS A 212 3.08 -10.15 -1.05
N LEU A 213 2.85 -8.88 -1.40
CA LEU A 213 3.51 -8.20 -2.52
C LEU A 213 4.91 -7.74 -2.13
N LYS A 214 5.91 -8.29 -2.82
CA LYS A 214 7.32 -7.87 -2.76
C LYS A 214 7.67 -7.07 -4.01
N ARG A 215 8.42 -6.01 -3.83
CA ARG A 215 8.98 -5.18 -4.88
C ARG A 215 10.34 -4.67 -4.42
N ASP A 216 11.22 -4.28 -5.36
CA ASP A 216 12.51 -3.66 -5.06
C ASP A 216 12.38 -2.61 -3.95
N ALA A 217 13.18 -2.77 -2.90
CA ALA A 217 13.09 -1.98 -1.66
C ALA A 217 13.26 -0.48 -1.93
N VAL A 218 14.29 -0.13 -2.75
CA VAL A 218 14.57 1.27 -3.06
C VAL A 218 13.45 1.87 -3.90
N ALA A 219 12.90 1.11 -4.85
CA ALA A 219 11.76 1.56 -5.67
C ALA A 219 10.51 1.80 -4.83
N VAL A 220 10.22 0.93 -3.86
CA VAL A 220 9.09 1.10 -2.94
C VAL A 220 9.30 2.33 -2.05
N CYS A 221 10.44 2.44 -1.39
CA CYS A 221 10.75 3.55 -0.50
C CYS A 221 10.73 4.89 -1.25
N TRP A 222 11.35 4.97 -2.43
CA TRP A 222 11.30 6.15 -3.29
C TRP A 222 9.88 6.49 -3.74
N SER A 223 9.07 5.48 -4.10
CA SER A 223 7.68 5.70 -4.51
C SER A 223 6.82 6.21 -3.35
N ASN A 224 7.09 5.79 -2.11
CA ASN A 224 6.45 6.34 -0.92
C ASN A 224 6.87 7.79 -0.68
N PHE A 225 8.18 8.08 -0.72
CA PHE A 225 8.72 9.42 -0.51
C PHE A 225 8.21 10.46 -1.51
N LYS A 226 7.99 10.08 -2.77
CA LYS A 226 7.41 10.96 -3.80
C LYS A 226 5.92 11.26 -3.61
N HIS A 227 5.21 10.52 -2.77
CA HIS A 227 3.76 10.60 -2.67
C HIS A 227 3.28 11.32 -1.42
N CYS A 228 2.40 12.30 -1.59
CA CYS A 228 1.75 12.99 -0.47
C CYS A 228 0.46 12.25 -0.09
N PHE A 229 0.54 11.35 0.87
CA PHE A 229 -0.64 10.61 1.35
C PHE A 229 -1.65 11.51 2.05
N SER A 230 -2.93 11.25 1.83
CA SER A 230 -4.02 11.99 2.48
C SER A 230 -4.20 11.59 3.96
N SER A 231 -3.84 10.34 4.31
CA SER A 231 -3.93 9.83 5.69
C SER A 231 -2.68 10.16 6.51
N ALA A 232 -2.84 10.29 7.83
CA ALA A 232 -1.73 10.49 8.76
C ALA A 232 -0.90 9.22 9.01
N GLY A 233 -1.43 8.04 8.67
CA GLY A 233 -0.79 6.74 8.95
C GLY A 233 0.48 6.43 8.14
N ASN A 234 0.90 7.31 7.25
CA ASN A 234 2.09 7.13 6.41
C ASN A 234 3.24 8.09 6.83
N GLY A 235 3.36 8.41 8.10
CA GLY A 235 4.34 9.38 8.61
C GLY A 235 5.79 9.06 8.22
N PHE A 236 6.14 7.77 8.20
CA PHE A 236 7.46 7.28 7.80
C PHE A 236 7.85 7.65 6.36
N SER A 237 6.89 7.92 5.48
CA SER A 237 7.14 8.21 4.06
C SER A 237 7.80 9.56 3.82
N TYR A 238 7.80 10.46 4.82
CA TYR A 238 8.20 11.86 4.66
C TYR A 238 9.65 12.15 5.06
N ASP A 239 10.46 11.10 5.21
CA ASP A 239 11.90 11.19 5.45
C ASP A 239 12.60 9.97 4.81
N LEU A 240 13.80 10.18 4.24
CA LEU A 240 14.53 9.10 3.56
C LEU A 240 15.01 8.01 4.51
N GLU A 241 15.46 8.39 5.70
CA GLU A 241 15.93 7.41 6.69
C GLU A 241 14.75 6.71 7.34
N ASP A 242 13.68 7.44 7.68
CA ASP A 242 12.50 6.84 8.30
C ASP A 242 11.82 5.81 7.38
N VAL A 243 11.69 6.12 6.08
CA VAL A 243 11.07 5.17 5.14
C VAL A 243 11.91 3.89 4.98
N ALA A 244 13.26 4.03 5.00
CA ALA A 244 14.15 2.89 4.95
C ALA A 244 14.09 2.06 6.24
N ARG A 245 14.13 2.70 7.42
CA ARG A 245 14.00 2.01 8.71
C ARG A 245 12.65 1.32 8.86
N TYR A 246 11.56 1.97 8.43
CA TYR A 246 10.24 1.36 8.42
C TYR A 246 10.18 0.13 7.50
N TYR A 247 10.81 0.20 6.33
CA TYR A 247 10.92 -0.93 5.41
C TYR A 247 11.66 -2.11 6.06
N ARG A 248 12.75 -1.86 6.78
CA ARG A 248 13.48 -2.90 7.54
C ARG A 248 12.62 -3.53 8.62
N LEU A 249 11.90 -2.73 9.41
CA LEU A 249 10.94 -3.25 10.40
C LEU A 249 9.88 -4.14 9.73
N TYR A 250 9.36 -3.72 8.58
CA TYR A 250 8.40 -4.51 7.81
C TYR A 250 9.01 -5.83 7.33
N GLU A 251 10.22 -5.85 6.77
CA GLU A 251 10.91 -7.09 6.36
C GLU A 251 11.10 -8.06 7.53
N GLU A 252 11.57 -7.56 8.67
CA GLU A 252 11.72 -8.36 9.88
C GLU A 252 10.38 -8.95 10.36
N LEU A 253 9.31 -8.17 10.30
CA LEU A 253 7.97 -8.66 10.67
C LEU A 253 7.47 -9.72 9.68
N MET A 254 7.71 -9.56 8.39
CA MET A 254 7.34 -10.58 7.40
C MET A 254 8.13 -11.88 7.59
N LEU A 255 9.44 -11.79 7.88
CA LEU A 255 10.24 -12.97 8.24
C LEU A 255 9.69 -13.66 9.49
N PHE A 256 9.32 -12.90 10.51
CA PHE A 256 8.68 -13.44 11.73
C PHE A 256 7.36 -14.16 11.37
N TRP A 257 6.51 -13.59 10.50
CA TRP A 257 5.27 -14.24 10.11
C TRP A 257 5.50 -15.54 9.33
N HIS A 258 6.50 -15.60 8.45
CA HIS A 258 6.86 -16.86 7.76
C HIS A 258 7.31 -17.95 8.75
N GLN A 259 7.97 -17.57 9.85
CA GLN A 259 8.36 -18.52 10.91
C GLN A 259 7.16 -18.99 11.75
N GLN A 260 6.24 -18.07 12.10
CA GLN A 260 5.06 -18.40 12.88
C GLN A 260 4.00 -19.20 12.10
N PHE A 261 3.87 -18.94 10.80
CA PHE A 261 2.86 -19.53 9.92
C PHE A 261 3.50 -20.09 8.64
N PRO A 262 4.32 -21.15 8.73
CA PRO A 262 5.03 -21.69 7.58
C PRO A 262 4.07 -22.16 6.48
N GLY A 263 4.35 -21.77 5.23
CA GLY A 263 3.55 -22.13 4.05
C GLY A 263 2.20 -21.42 3.91
N ARG A 264 1.85 -20.49 4.81
CA ARG A 264 0.56 -19.79 4.80
C ARG A 264 0.56 -18.45 4.06
N ILE A 265 1.72 -17.95 3.64
CA ILE A 265 1.90 -16.65 3.00
C ILE A 265 2.59 -16.87 1.66
N LEU A 266 1.96 -16.42 0.57
CA LEU A 266 2.57 -16.40 -0.75
C LEU A 266 3.35 -15.10 -0.94
N ASP A 267 4.68 -15.18 -1.01
CA ASP A 267 5.49 -14.07 -1.51
C ASP A 267 5.32 -13.95 -3.01
N PHE A 268 4.85 -12.79 -3.47
CA PHE A 268 4.53 -12.52 -4.86
C PHE A 268 5.30 -11.31 -5.37
N SER A 269 6.21 -11.54 -6.35
CA SER A 269 7.10 -10.48 -6.85
C SER A 269 6.41 -9.61 -7.89
N TYR A 270 6.47 -8.30 -7.69
CA TYR A 270 6.03 -7.31 -8.67
C TYR A 270 6.85 -7.38 -9.97
N GLU A 271 8.17 -7.55 -9.85
CA GLU A 271 9.07 -7.65 -10.99
C GLU A 271 8.83 -8.93 -11.80
N ALA A 272 8.62 -10.07 -11.12
CA ALA A 272 8.29 -11.31 -11.80
C ALA A 272 6.96 -11.17 -12.56
N LEU A 273 5.93 -10.60 -11.92
CA LEU A 273 4.64 -10.35 -12.55
C LEU A 273 4.75 -9.45 -13.78
N THR A 274 5.55 -8.37 -13.71
CA THR A 274 5.71 -7.45 -14.85
C THR A 274 6.53 -8.03 -15.99
N ASN A 275 7.41 -9.00 -15.71
CA ASN A 275 8.24 -9.67 -16.69
C ASN A 275 7.54 -10.87 -17.32
N ASN A 276 6.71 -11.59 -16.57
CA ASN A 276 6.03 -12.80 -17.01
C ASN A 276 4.59 -12.86 -16.47
N GLN A 277 3.71 -12.01 -17.01
CA GLN A 277 2.36 -11.83 -16.52
C GLN A 277 1.55 -13.14 -16.51
N ALA A 278 1.64 -13.94 -17.57
CA ALA A 278 0.81 -15.14 -17.69
C ALA A 278 1.14 -16.18 -16.62
N ASP A 279 2.42 -16.57 -16.50
CA ASP A 279 2.84 -17.59 -15.55
C ASP A 279 2.65 -17.14 -14.09
N GLU A 280 2.94 -15.87 -13.79
CA GLU A 280 2.72 -15.34 -12.45
C GLU A 280 1.22 -15.22 -12.11
N THR A 281 0.36 -14.89 -13.09
CA THR A 281 -1.10 -14.93 -12.88
C THR A 281 -1.58 -16.35 -12.64
N HIS A 282 -1.04 -17.35 -13.37
CA HIS A 282 -1.33 -18.76 -13.10
C HIS A 282 -0.96 -19.15 -11.66
N ARG A 283 0.26 -18.85 -11.24
CA ARG A 283 0.75 -19.13 -9.88
C ARG A 283 -0.12 -18.47 -8.81
N LEU A 284 -0.57 -17.23 -9.07
CA LEU A 284 -1.46 -16.51 -8.16
C LEU A 284 -2.83 -17.19 -8.03
N LEU A 285 -3.45 -17.52 -9.16
CA LEU A 285 -4.78 -18.18 -9.21
C LEU A 285 -4.73 -19.59 -8.57
N GLU A 286 -3.70 -20.36 -8.85
CA GLU A 286 -3.48 -21.68 -8.22
C GLU A 286 -3.39 -21.56 -6.69
N TYR A 287 -2.60 -20.60 -6.17
CA TYR A 287 -2.47 -20.40 -4.72
C TYR A 287 -3.80 -20.04 -4.05
N VAL A 288 -4.62 -19.21 -4.70
CA VAL A 288 -5.93 -18.82 -4.15
C VAL A 288 -7.06 -19.79 -4.52
N GLU A 289 -6.73 -20.93 -5.14
CA GLU A 289 -7.67 -21.99 -5.52
C GLU A 289 -8.75 -21.53 -6.51
N LEU A 290 -8.34 -20.74 -7.50
CA LEU A 290 -9.18 -20.29 -8.61
C LEU A 290 -8.74 -20.97 -9.91
N GLU A 291 -9.71 -21.36 -10.74
CA GLU A 291 -9.47 -21.78 -12.11
C GLU A 291 -8.95 -20.61 -12.96
N TRP A 292 -8.28 -20.94 -14.06
CA TRP A 292 -7.83 -19.93 -15.01
C TRP A 292 -8.99 -19.19 -15.67
N ASP A 293 -8.85 -17.86 -15.80
CA ASP A 293 -9.77 -17.04 -16.55
C ASP A 293 -9.00 -15.91 -17.27
N ASP A 294 -9.16 -15.82 -18.59
CA ASP A 294 -8.41 -14.87 -19.44
C ASP A 294 -8.62 -13.40 -19.06
N ARG A 295 -9.76 -13.08 -18.40
CA ARG A 295 -10.02 -11.72 -17.87
C ARG A 295 -8.99 -11.26 -16.85
N CYS A 296 -8.30 -12.18 -16.17
CA CYS A 296 -7.22 -11.85 -15.23
C CYS A 296 -5.97 -11.31 -15.96
N ILE A 297 -5.76 -11.66 -17.22
CA ILE A 297 -4.70 -11.08 -18.07
C ILE A 297 -5.12 -9.69 -18.56
N ASP A 298 -6.37 -9.55 -18.95
CA ASP A 298 -6.93 -8.29 -19.46
C ASP A 298 -7.52 -7.40 -18.36
N PHE A 299 -6.98 -7.47 -17.16
CA PHE A 299 -7.45 -6.77 -15.96
C PHE A 299 -7.69 -5.27 -16.17
N HIS A 300 -6.93 -4.63 -17.08
CA HIS A 300 -7.03 -3.21 -17.42
C HIS A 300 -8.34 -2.84 -18.15
N ALA A 301 -9.04 -3.83 -18.75
CA ALA A 301 -10.34 -3.66 -19.38
C ALA A 301 -11.50 -3.69 -18.37
N THR A 302 -11.25 -4.04 -17.11
CA THR A 302 -12.30 -4.14 -16.09
C THR A 302 -12.73 -2.75 -15.62
N GLU A 303 -14.02 -2.42 -15.75
CA GLU A 303 -14.63 -1.11 -15.41
C GLU A 303 -14.94 -0.97 -13.89
N ARG A 304 -14.07 -1.43 -13.02
CA ARG A 304 -14.25 -1.31 -11.57
C ARG A 304 -13.71 0.05 -11.06
N ALA A 305 -14.42 0.67 -10.11
CA ALA A 305 -13.90 1.84 -9.40
C ALA A 305 -12.71 1.43 -8.51
N VAL A 306 -11.57 2.11 -8.66
CA VAL A 306 -10.35 1.90 -7.88
C VAL A 306 -10.01 3.18 -7.13
N ALA A 307 -10.17 3.18 -5.80
CA ALA A 307 -9.96 4.35 -4.94
C ALA A 307 -8.63 4.25 -4.19
N THR A 308 -7.50 4.23 -4.92
CA THR A 308 -6.15 4.16 -4.32
C THR A 308 -5.17 5.09 -5.01
N ALA A 309 -4.05 5.37 -4.36
CA ALA A 309 -2.93 6.14 -4.92
C ALA A 309 -2.36 5.56 -6.24
N SER A 310 -2.66 4.30 -6.56
CA SER A 310 -2.21 3.60 -7.77
C SER A 310 -3.33 3.42 -8.82
N SER A 311 -4.49 4.06 -8.65
CA SER A 311 -5.69 3.86 -9.49
C SER A 311 -5.45 4.08 -10.99
N ARG A 312 -4.58 5.02 -11.35
CA ARG A 312 -4.25 5.30 -12.75
C ARG A 312 -3.39 4.19 -13.38
N GLN A 313 -2.46 3.62 -12.61
CA GLN A 313 -1.51 2.63 -13.10
C GLN A 313 -2.20 1.32 -13.50
N VAL A 314 -3.23 0.91 -12.76
CA VAL A 314 -3.95 -0.35 -13.02
C VAL A 314 -4.97 -0.29 -14.16
N ARG A 315 -5.18 0.88 -14.75
CA ARG A 315 -6.01 1.08 -15.95
C ARG A 315 -5.21 1.02 -17.25
N GLN A 316 -3.95 0.73 -17.17
CA GLN A 316 -3.05 0.59 -18.32
C GLN A 316 -2.52 -0.84 -18.38
N LYS A 317 -2.13 -1.26 -19.59
CA LYS A 317 -1.40 -2.53 -19.73
C LYS A 317 -0.16 -2.52 -18.85
N LEU A 318 0.22 -3.69 -18.37
CA LEU A 318 1.45 -3.87 -17.61
C LEU A 318 2.64 -3.28 -18.38
N TYR A 319 3.46 -2.51 -17.69
CA TYR A 319 4.70 -1.96 -18.24
C TYR A 319 5.88 -2.29 -17.34
N GLN A 320 7.03 -2.50 -17.94
CA GLN A 320 8.28 -2.80 -17.25
C GLN A 320 9.03 -1.50 -16.89
N GLY A 321 10.02 -1.60 -16.01
CA GLY A 321 10.96 -0.52 -15.71
C GLY A 321 10.56 0.41 -14.56
N SER A 322 9.37 0.27 -13.99
CA SER A 322 8.95 1.13 -12.87
C SER A 322 9.75 0.90 -11.57
N SER A 323 10.40 -0.26 -11.44
CA SER A 323 11.30 -0.55 -10.31
C SER A 323 12.73 -0.01 -10.52
N GLU A 324 13.05 0.51 -11.71
CA GLU A 324 14.35 1.10 -12.02
C GLU A 324 14.35 2.63 -12.04
N GLU A 325 13.18 3.26 -11.95
CA GLU A 325 13.04 4.73 -12.04
C GLU A 325 13.86 5.48 -11.00
N TRP A 326 14.05 4.91 -9.81
CA TRP A 326 14.82 5.49 -8.73
C TRP A 326 16.29 5.71 -9.07
N ARG A 327 16.87 4.95 -10.01
CA ARG A 327 18.29 5.08 -10.41
C ARG A 327 18.63 6.47 -10.91
N ARG A 328 17.67 7.19 -11.50
CA ARG A 328 17.81 8.60 -11.91
C ARG A 328 18.04 9.55 -10.74
N TYR A 329 17.72 9.11 -9.52
CA TYR A 329 17.82 9.86 -8.27
C TYR A 329 18.86 9.26 -7.31
N GLU A 330 19.62 8.25 -7.73
CA GLU A 330 20.50 7.43 -6.86
C GLU A 330 21.41 8.27 -5.96
N THR A 331 22.02 9.34 -6.50
CA THR A 331 22.92 10.23 -5.74
C THR A 331 22.24 10.94 -4.58
N TYR A 332 20.95 11.23 -4.72
CA TYR A 332 20.15 11.90 -3.68
C TYR A 332 19.58 10.90 -2.66
N LEU A 333 19.48 9.63 -3.03
CA LEU A 333 18.84 8.58 -2.23
C LEU A 333 19.86 7.80 -1.37
N ARG A 334 21.14 8.20 -1.33
CA ARG A 334 22.18 7.51 -0.54
C ARG A 334 21.79 7.27 0.91
N PRO A 335 21.22 8.24 1.68
CA PRO A 335 20.85 7.99 3.07
C PRO A 335 19.84 6.85 3.23
N MET A 336 18.91 6.69 2.28
CA MET A 336 17.95 5.61 2.23
C MET A 336 18.57 4.29 1.79
N ILE A 337 19.39 4.31 0.73
CA ILE A 337 20.02 3.12 0.15
C ILE A 337 20.95 2.47 1.16
N ASP A 338 21.78 3.24 1.85
CA ASP A 338 22.75 2.75 2.82
C ASP A 338 22.05 1.96 3.94
N ILE A 339 20.95 2.50 4.50
CA ILE A 339 20.15 1.80 5.52
C ILE A 339 19.51 0.51 4.97
N LEU A 340 19.01 0.51 3.72
CA LEU A 340 18.42 -0.68 3.12
C LEU A 340 19.44 -1.77 2.83
N GLN A 341 20.72 -1.43 2.70
CA GLN A 341 21.84 -2.34 2.44
C GLN A 341 22.59 -2.79 3.71
N GLU A 342 22.32 -2.19 4.87
CA GLU A 342 22.84 -2.66 6.16
C GLU A 342 22.34 -4.09 6.42
N ILE A 343 23.31 -5.04 6.58
CA ILE A 343 23.08 -6.48 6.81
C ILE A 343 22.92 -6.75 8.31
#